data_4f1a400fd286b0a6a80770d9680cd1b6
#
_entry.id   4f1a400fd286b0a6a80770d9680cd1b6
#
_cell.length_a   1.000
_cell.length_b   1.000
_cell.length_c   1.000
_cell.angle_alpha   90.00
_cell.angle_beta   90.00
_cell.angle_gamma   90.00
#
_symmetry.space_group_name_H-M   'P 1'
#
loop_
_entity.id
_entity.type
_entity.pdbx_description
1 polymer ?
#
loop_
_entity_poly.entity_id
_entity_poly.type
_entity_poly.pdbx_seq_one_letter_code
_entity_poly.pdbx_strand_id
1 'polypeptide(L)'
;MLNPVLIKKKAKEMAIPFDNLLYGCLLEEFIVFISENNHDELWVTNDNILCLDSYKRGIKDTLILTMNGDEDLEVYVRKFSLSVVSYFMNIGVPVSTSFSTENKVRFELKIDNMKIPVHLVIQKAPEISAFTKKKELKLTLQGDRSVTYLEYPIEDKVSELAFHILDKLELLGEMEMYIDLYDLLVTEPVEGRKVKECLSKKCEGKSGFDMERFETLRSYRDYPYMQKKYKRAQKRTKRNELTWKDVHVLIIRFLEPIYKAYVNNEVFFGDWMPDIARFLD
;
A
#
# COMPACT_ATOMS: atom_id res chain seq x y z
N MET A 1 10.37 -16.77 -15.48
CA MET A 1 11.81 -16.46 -15.69
C MET A 1 11.94 -15.07 -16.28
N LEU A 2 12.71 -14.21 -15.65
CA LEU A 2 12.94 -12.81 -16.03
C LEU A 2 13.85 -12.75 -17.27
N ASN A 3 13.25 -12.67 -18.46
CA ASN A 3 13.99 -12.60 -19.73
C ASN A 3 14.01 -11.17 -20.26
N PRO A 4 15.17 -10.48 -20.30
CA PRO A 4 15.26 -9.08 -20.74
C PRO A 4 14.76 -8.83 -22.17
N VAL A 5 14.94 -9.80 -23.07
CA VAL A 5 14.47 -9.68 -24.46
C VAL A 5 12.94 -9.68 -24.51
N LEU A 6 12.32 -10.57 -23.72
CA LEU A 6 10.86 -10.62 -23.60
C LEU A 6 10.31 -9.35 -22.94
N ILE A 7 10.97 -8.86 -21.89
CA ILE A 7 10.57 -7.61 -21.21
C ILE A 7 10.66 -6.43 -22.18
N LYS A 8 11.74 -6.32 -22.99
CA LYS A 8 11.88 -5.26 -24.01
C LYS A 8 10.76 -5.31 -25.05
N LYS A 9 10.38 -6.51 -25.49
CA LYS A 9 9.26 -6.70 -26.42
C LYS A 9 7.95 -6.24 -25.81
N LYS A 10 7.62 -6.72 -24.61
CA LYS A 10 6.40 -6.36 -23.87
C LYS A 10 6.35 -4.86 -23.52
N ALA A 11 7.47 -4.26 -23.14
CA ALA A 11 7.56 -2.84 -22.86
C ALA A 11 7.15 -1.98 -24.08
N LYS A 12 7.57 -2.37 -25.29
CA LYS A 12 7.16 -1.72 -26.53
C LYS A 12 5.67 -1.92 -26.82
N GLU A 13 5.16 -3.15 -26.68
CA GLU A 13 3.74 -3.48 -26.91
C GLU A 13 2.82 -2.69 -25.98
N MET A 14 3.24 -2.49 -24.73
CA MET A 14 2.44 -1.84 -23.68
C MET A 14 2.70 -0.34 -23.55
N ALA A 15 3.61 0.22 -24.35
CA ALA A 15 4.08 1.60 -24.26
C ALA A 15 4.57 1.99 -22.83
N ILE A 16 5.27 1.06 -22.17
CA ILE A 16 5.88 1.26 -20.86
C ILE A 16 7.40 1.34 -21.01
N PRO A 17 8.11 2.30 -20.38
CA PRO A 17 9.57 2.31 -20.38
C PRO A 17 10.14 0.99 -19.86
N PHE A 18 11.19 0.49 -20.54
CA PHE A 18 11.79 -0.82 -20.21
C PHE A 18 12.17 -0.96 -18.74
N ASP A 19 12.84 0.05 -18.16
CA ASP A 19 13.31 0.02 -16.77
C ASP A 19 12.15 -0.04 -15.76
N ASN A 20 11.01 0.57 -16.12
CA ASN A 20 9.82 0.57 -15.27
C ASN A 20 9.13 -0.81 -15.30
N LEU A 21 8.99 -1.38 -16.50
CA LEU A 21 8.40 -2.70 -16.67
C LEU A 21 9.29 -3.78 -16.04
N LEU A 22 10.60 -3.67 -16.18
CA LEU A 22 11.56 -4.56 -15.56
C LEU A 22 11.43 -4.52 -14.03
N TYR A 23 11.31 -3.32 -13.45
CA TYR A 23 11.09 -3.18 -12.01
C TYR A 23 9.76 -3.81 -11.58
N GLY A 24 8.68 -3.58 -12.31
CA GLY A 24 7.39 -4.21 -12.05
C GLY A 24 7.46 -5.75 -12.10
N CYS A 25 8.11 -6.30 -13.11
CA CYS A 25 8.30 -7.76 -13.21
C CYS A 25 9.15 -8.33 -12.07
N LEU A 26 10.09 -7.56 -11.53
CA LEU A 26 10.83 -7.96 -10.34
C LEU A 26 9.94 -7.99 -9.10
N LEU A 27 9.07 -6.99 -8.91
CA LEU A 27 8.09 -7.02 -7.82
C LEU A 27 7.13 -8.20 -7.95
N GLU A 28 6.64 -8.48 -9.17
CA GLU A 28 5.81 -9.67 -9.44
C GLU A 28 6.53 -10.97 -9.06
N GLU A 29 7.84 -11.06 -9.31
CA GLU A 29 8.65 -12.25 -8.96
C GLU A 29 8.80 -12.43 -7.43
N PHE A 30 8.83 -11.34 -6.65
CA PHE A 30 8.74 -11.42 -5.19
C PHE A 30 7.38 -12.00 -4.74
N ILE A 31 6.28 -11.63 -5.41
CA ILE A 31 4.97 -12.19 -5.10
C ILE A 31 4.88 -13.67 -5.50
N VAL A 32 5.50 -14.06 -6.62
CA VAL A 32 5.65 -15.48 -7.00
C VAL A 32 6.38 -16.24 -5.91
N PHE A 33 7.51 -15.71 -5.43
CA PHE A 33 8.27 -16.31 -4.34
C PHE A 33 7.41 -16.52 -3.08
N ILE A 34 6.67 -15.50 -2.65
CA ILE A 34 5.79 -15.55 -1.47
C ILE A 34 4.71 -16.63 -1.67
N SER A 35 4.08 -16.66 -2.84
CA SER A 35 3.02 -17.60 -3.18
C SER A 35 3.52 -19.06 -3.22
N GLU A 36 4.66 -19.31 -3.86
CA GLU A 36 5.19 -20.67 -4.06
C GLU A 36 5.84 -21.28 -2.81
N ASN A 37 6.29 -20.46 -1.87
CA ASN A 37 6.90 -20.91 -0.63
C ASN A 37 5.93 -20.93 0.56
N ASN A 38 4.63 -20.79 0.30
CA ASN A 38 3.55 -20.86 1.31
C ASN A 38 3.78 -19.92 2.51
N HIS A 39 4.20 -18.69 2.22
CA HIS A 39 4.29 -17.65 3.25
C HIS A 39 2.91 -17.10 3.60
N ASP A 40 2.03 -17.99 4.11
CA ASP A 40 0.64 -17.66 4.50
C ASP A 40 0.57 -16.70 5.71
N GLU A 41 1.70 -16.43 6.35
CA GLU A 41 1.86 -15.44 7.41
C GLU A 41 2.14 -14.02 6.90
N LEU A 42 2.38 -13.85 5.58
CA LEU A 42 2.71 -12.56 4.99
C LEU A 42 1.55 -11.99 4.16
N TRP A 43 1.19 -10.77 4.46
CA TRP A 43 0.23 -9.97 3.70
C TRP A 43 0.94 -8.92 2.88
N VAL A 44 0.54 -8.74 1.62
CA VAL A 44 1.02 -7.64 0.77
C VAL A 44 0.23 -6.38 1.13
N THR A 45 0.92 -5.38 1.68
CA THR A 45 0.26 -4.18 2.21
C THR A 45 -0.01 -3.14 1.14
N ASN A 46 0.95 -2.91 0.24
CA ASN A 46 0.85 -1.89 -0.80
C ASN A 46 0.79 -2.50 -2.20
N ASP A 47 -0.13 -3.40 -2.43
CA ASP A 47 -0.33 -4.12 -3.69
C ASP A 47 -0.72 -3.21 -4.87
N ASN A 48 -1.15 -1.97 -4.62
CA ASN A 48 -1.37 -0.94 -5.65
C ASN A 48 -0.13 -0.63 -6.51
N ILE A 49 1.08 -0.97 -6.04
CA ILE A 49 2.30 -0.86 -6.84
C ILE A 49 2.45 -1.99 -7.88
N LEU A 50 1.68 -3.08 -7.75
CA LEU A 50 1.70 -4.26 -8.61
C LEU A 50 0.75 -4.14 -9.81
N CYS A 51 0.63 -2.95 -10.39
CA CYS A 51 -0.28 -2.73 -11.51
C CYS A 51 0.40 -1.98 -12.67
N LEU A 52 -0.13 -2.16 -13.87
CA LEU A 52 0.41 -1.54 -15.10
C LEU A 52 0.46 -0.02 -15.04
N ASP A 53 -0.50 0.62 -14.35
CA ASP A 53 -0.51 2.08 -14.21
C ASP A 53 0.65 2.59 -13.34
N SER A 54 1.01 1.85 -12.29
CA SER A 54 2.21 2.13 -11.49
C SER A 54 3.49 1.97 -12.33
N TYR A 55 3.55 0.93 -13.16
CA TYR A 55 4.68 0.72 -14.06
C TYR A 55 4.78 1.82 -15.14
N LYS A 56 3.66 2.25 -15.73
CA LYS A 56 3.64 3.40 -16.68
C LYS A 56 4.14 4.69 -16.02
N ARG A 57 3.73 4.95 -14.79
CA ARG A 57 4.16 6.14 -14.03
C ARG A 57 5.63 6.06 -13.60
N GLY A 58 6.21 4.87 -13.61
CA GLY A 58 7.60 4.63 -13.19
C GLY A 58 7.80 4.82 -11.69
N ILE A 59 6.80 4.44 -10.91
CA ILE A 59 6.87 4.43 -9.46
C ILE A 59 7.73 3.23 -9.06
N LYS A 60 8.81 3.50 -8.34
CA LYS A 60 9.74 2.48 -7.81
C LYS A 60 9.67 2.49 -6.29
N ASP A 61 8.50 2.15 -5.78
CA ASP A 61 8.23 2.15 -4.35
C ASP A 61 8.77 0.88 -3.67
N THR A 62 8.94 0.98 -2.37
CA THR A 62 9.30 -0.14 -1.51
C THR A 62 8.12 -1.11 -1.43
N LEU A 63 8.36 -2.41 -1.62
CA LEU A 63 7.35 -3.43 -1.35
C LEU A 63 7.18 -3.57 0.17
N ILE A 64 5.96 -3.38 0.64
CA ILE A 64 5.62 -3.47 2.07
C ILE A 64 4.84 -4.75 2.31
N LEU A 65 5.37 -5.56 3.21
CA LEU A 65 4.74 -6.79 3.68
C LEU A 65 4.40 -6.64 5.16
N THR A 66 3.27 -7.18 5.56
CA THR A 66 2.88 -7.26 6.98
C THR A 66 2.90 -8.71 7.41
N MET A 67 3.66 -9.01 8.47
CA MET A 67 3.74 -10.35 9.05
C MET A 67 2.68 -10.53 10.13
N ASN A 68 1.94 -11.63 10.04
CA ASN A 68 1.02 -12.10 11.07
C ASN A 68 1.64 -13.31 11.78
N GLY A 69 2.18 -13.12 12.95
CA GLY A 69 2.81 -14.19 13.72
C GLY A 69 3.58 -13.69 14.94
N ASP A 70 3.94 -14.61 15.80
CA ASP A 70 4.61 -14.31 17.09
C ASP A 70 6.14 -14.26 16.98
N GLU A 71 6.71 -14.68 15.83
CA GLU A 71 8.16 -14.70 15.65
C GLU A 71 8.75 -13.28 15.79
N ASP A 72 9.96 -13.20 16.29
CA ASP A 72 10.72 -11.95 16.35
C ASP A 72 10.94 -11.39 14.94
N LEU A 73 10.63 -10.11 14.75
CA LEU A 73 10.64 -9.48 13.43
C LEU A 73 12.03 -9.50 12.78
N GLU A 74 13.09 -9.21 13.53
CA GLU A 74 14.45 -9.19 12.98
C GLU A 74 14.88 -10.60 12.54
N VAL A 75 14.59 -11.61 13.36
CA VAL A 75 14.86 -13.01 13.04
C VAL A 75 14.12 -13.44 11.79
N TYR A 76 12.84 -13.13 11.71
CA TYR A 76 12.02 -13.43 10.53
C TYR A 76 12.55 -12.75 9.27
N VAL A 77 12.83 -11.45 9.32
CA VAL A 77 13.35 -10.67 8.18
C VAL A 77 14.67 -11.27 7.66
N ARG A 78 15.56 -11.70 8.54
CA ARG A 78 16.82 -12.35 8.15
C ARG A 78 16.59 -13.70 7.46
N LYS A 79 15.74 -14.56 8.01
CA LYS A 79 15.37 -15.86 7.40
C LYS A 79 14.73 -15.68 6.04
N PHE A 80 13.73 -14.80 5.98
CA PHE A 80 13.02 -14.46 4.74
C PHE A 80 13.99 -13.96 3.66
N SER A 81 14.92 -13.06 4.02
CA SER A 81 15.89 -12.51 3.08
C SER A 81 16.82 -13.58 2.51
N LEU A 82 17.26 -14.54 3.33
CA LEU A 82 18.09 -15.66 2.86
C LEU A 82 17.31 -16.57 1.89
N SER A 83 16.03 -16.83 2.17
CA SER A 83 15.16 -17.59 1.28
C SER A 83 14.93 -16.90 -0.04
N VAL A 84 14.72 -15.57 -0.04
CA VAL A 84 14.64 -14.75 -1.25
C VAL A 84 15.92 -14.83 -2.08
N VAL A 85 17.10 -14.71 -1.43
CA VAL A 85 18.38 -14.83 -2.12
C VAL A 85 18.50 -16.20 -2.78
N SER A 86 18.20 -17.27 -2.05
CA SER A 86 18.24 -18.63 -2.58
C SER A 86 17.30 -18.81 -3.78
N TYR A 87 16.07 -18.28 -3.69
CA TYR A 87 15.11 -18.34 -4.78
C TYR A 87 15.61 -17.64 -6.05
N PHE A 88 16.05 -16.38 -5.94
CA PHE A 88 16.54 -15.63 -7.11
C PHE A 88 17.78 -16.25 -7.73
N MET A 89 18.70 -16.76 -6.92
CA MET A 89 19.87 -17.50 -7.41
C MET A 89 19.46 -18.76 -8.19
N ASN A 90 18.46 -19.50 -7.70
CA ASN A 90 17.95 -20.72 -8.36
C ASN A 90 17.29 -20.42 -9.72
N ILE A 91 16.64 -19.28 -9.87
CA ILE A 91 16.09 -18.85 -11.18
C ILE A 91 17.11 -18.14 -12.07
N GLY A 92 18.40 -18.13 -11.68
CA GLY A 92 19.50 -17.58 -12.46
C GLY A 92 19.63 -16.05 -12.37
N VAL A 93 19.08 -15.42 -11.34
CA VAL A 93 19.21 -13.98 -11.09
C VAL A 93 20.14 -13.74 -9.89
N PRO A 94 21.41 -13.35 -10.11
CA PRO A 94 22.31 -13.02 -9.02
C PRO A 94 21.76 -11.87 -8.16
N VAL A 95 21.78 -12.04 -6.85
CA VAL A 95 21.25 -11.08 -5.90
C VAL A 95 22.18 -10.93 -4.70
N SER A 96 22.32 -9.71 -4.21
CA SER A 96 22.94 -9.37 -2.92
C SER A 96 21.98 -8.60 -2.03
N THR A 97 22.16 -8.70 -0.72
CA THR A 97 21.30 -8.04 0.27
C THR A 97 22.08 -7.10 1.16
N SER A 98 21.44 -6.04 1.58
CA SER A 98 21.91 -5.15 2.64
C SER A 98 20.72 -4.73 3.51
N PHE A 99 20.96 -4.60 4.82
CA PHE A 99 19.94 -4.19 5.78
C PHE A 99 20.14 -2.72 6.10
N SER A 100 19.08 -1.92 5.94
CA SER A 100 19.09 -0.49 6.32
C SER A 100 18.66 -0.31 7.78
N THR A 101 17.72 -1.16 8.23
CA THR A 101 17.24 -1.29 9.61
C THR A 101 16.85 -2.75 9.84
N GLU A 102 16.46 -3.11 11.05
CA GLU A 102 16.02 -4.48 11.40
C GLU A 102 14.86 -5.01 10.54
N ASN A 103 14.02 -4.12 9.98
CA ASN A 103 12.85 -4.45 9.18
C ASN A 103 12.92 -4.01 7.72
N LYS A 104 14.01 -3.34 7.30
CA LYS A 104 14.19 -2.83 5.93
C LYS A 104 15.36 -3.52 5.24
N VAL A 105 15.07 -4.18 4.13
CA VAL A 105 16.04 -4.89 3.31
C VAL A 105 16.10 -4.28 1.93
N ARG A 106 17.32 -4.09 1.43
CA ARG A 106 17.59 -3.77 0.04
C ARG A 106 18.16 -5.01 -0.64
N PHE A 107 17.49 -5.45 -1.68
CA PHE A 107 17.99 -6.46 -2.61
C PHE A 107 18.57 -5.75 -3.83
N GLU A 108 19.81 -6.06 -4.20
CA GLU A 108 20.40 -5.61 -5.45
C GLU A 108 20.46 -6.81 -6.41
N LEU A 109 19.54 -6.81 -7.39
CA LEU A 109 19.41 -7.89 -8.37
C LEU A 109 20.18 -7.53 -9.64
N LYS A 110 20.92 -8.52 -10.17
CA LYS A 110 21.71 -8.34 -11.40
C LYS A 110 21.00 -9.02 -12.56
N ILE A 111 20.56 -8.22 -13.54
CA ILE A 111 19.97 -8.70 -14.79
C ILE A 111 20.82 -8.18 -15.94
N ASP A 112 21.45 -9.08 -16.67
CA ASP A 112 22.53 -8.77 -17.62
C ASP A 112 23.61 -7.91 -16.93
N ASN A 113 23.83 -6.68 -17.45
CA ASN A 113 24.79 -5.72 -16.87
C ASN A 113 24.15 -4.68 -15.94
N MET A 114 22.86 -4.79 -15.66
CA MET A 114 22.12 -3.83 -14.83
C MET A 114 22.05 -4.33 -13.39
N LYS A 115 22.25 -3.42 -12.45
CA LYS A 115 21.99 -3.62 -11.03
C LYS A 115 20.73 -2.86 -10.65
N ILE A 116 19.74 -3.59 -10.16
CA ILE A 116 18.41 -3.04 -9.87
C ILE A 116 18.16 -3.18 -8.38
N PRO A 117 18.07 -2.06 -7.64
CA PRO A 117 17.72 -2.10 -6.24
C PRO A 117 16.20 -2.30 -6.09
N VAL A 118 15.81 -3.27 -5.29
CA VAL A 118 14.44 -3.46 -4.81
C VAL A 118 14.46 -3.33 -3.29
N HIS A 119 13.62 -2.45 -2.79
CA HIS A 119 13.48 -2.22 -1.36
C HIS A 119 12.26 -2.97 -0.82
N LEU A 120 12.45 -3.63 0.31
CA LEU A 120 11.40 -4.38 0.99
C LEU A 120 11.37 -3.97 2.46
N VAL A 121 10.17 -3.78 2.98
CA VAL A 121 9.90 -3.57 4.40
C VAL A 121 8.98 -4.68 4.87
N ILE A 122 9.32 -5.33 5.98
CA ILE A 122 8.41 -6.23 6.68
C ILE A 122 8.05 -5.57 8.01
N GLN A 123 6.77 -5.44 8.25
CA GLN A 123 6.25 -4.88 9.51
C GLN A 123 5.40 -5.93 10.23
N LYS A 124 5.23 -5.81 11.52
CA LYS A 124 4.38 -6.71 12.31
C LYS A 124 2.94 -6.23 12.24
N ALA A 125 1.99 -7.16 12.06
CA ALA A 125 0.58 -6.82 12.11
C ALA A 125 0.22 -6.30 13.51
N PRO A 126 -0.52 -5.21 13.65
CA PRO A 126 -1.25 -4.96 14.88
C PRO A 126 -2.28 -6.09 15.08
N GLU A 127 -2.63 -6.43 16.32
CA GLU A 127 -3.47 -7.58 16.73
C GLU A 127 -4.91 -7.65 16.16
N ILE A 128 -5.19 -7.08 15.00
CA ILE A 128 -6.56 -6.69 14.64
C ILE A 128 -7.19 -7.47 13.50
N SER A 129 -6.41 -8.00 12.58
CA SER A 129 -7.00 -8.46 11.33
C SER A 129 -7.46 -9.91 11.40
N ALA A 130 -8.77 -10.12 11.38
CA ALA A 130 -9.39 -11.44 11.33
C ALA A 130 -9.73 -11.92 9.92
N PHE A 131 -9.69 -11.08 8.89
CA PHE A 131 -10.19 -11.41 7.55
C PHE A 131 -9.19 -11.08 6.46
N THR A 132 -8.32 -12.03 6.15
CA THR A 132 -7.45 -11.96 4.98
C THR A 132 -8.22 -12.38 3.72
N LYS A 133 -8.12 -11.57 2.67
CA LYS A 133 -8.60 -11.96 1.34
C LYS A 133 -7.42 -12.49 0.52
N LYS A 134 -7.66 -13.58 -0.23
CA LYS A 134 -6.73 -14.01 -1.27
C LYS A 134 -6.99 -13.18 -2.52
N LYS A 135 -5.95 -12.56 -3.04
CA LYS A 135 -6.00 -11.80 -4.29
C LYS A 135 -5.17 -12.49 -5.36
N GLU A 136 -5.62 -12.39 -6.60
CA GLU A 136 -4.94 -12.98 -7.75
C GLU A 136 -4.15 -11.90 -8.49
N LEU A 137 -2.86 -12.16 -8.73
CA LEU A 137 -1.99 -11.33 -9.56
C LEU A 137 -1.73 -12.05 -10.89
N LYS A 138 -2.15 -11.46 -11.99
CA LYS A 138 -1.78 -11.91 -13.34
C LYS A 138 -0.38 -11.41 -13.68
N LEU A 139 0.51 -12.33 -14.02
CA LEU A 139 1.91 -11.99 -14.29
C LEU A 139 2.06 -11.34 -15.67
N THR A 140 2.67 -10.17 -15.70
CA THR A 140 2.81 -9.36 -16.93
C THR A 140 3.57 -10.06 -18.05
N LEU A 141 4.60 -10.84 -17.71
CA LEU A 141 5.38 -11.59 -18.71
C LEU A 141 4.75 -12.92 -19.11
N GLN A 142 3.90 -13.48 -18.28
CA GLN A 142 3.30 -14.80 -18.43
C GLN A 142 1.78 -14.66 -18.32
N GLY A 143 1.17 -13.94 -19.26
CA GLY A 143 -0.22 -13.49 -19.23
C GLY A 143 -1.29 -14.56 -18.92
N ASP A 144 -0.95 -15.84 -19.11
CA ASP A 144 -1.84 -16.97 -18.78
C ASP A 144 -1.54 -17.56 -17.39
N ARG A 145 -0.54 -17.03 -16.69
CA ARG A 145 -0.20 -17.46 -15.33
C ARG A 145 -0.57 -16.38 -14.34
N SER A 146 -1.27 -16.81 -13.31
CA SER A 146 -1.54 -16.00 -12.13
C SER A 146 -0.99 -16.67 -10.88
N VAL A 147 -0.75 -15.87 -9.85
CA VAL A 147 -0.38 -16.30 -8.51
C VAL A 147 -1.30 -15.67 -7.49
N THR A 148 -1.57 -16.37 -6.40
CA THR A 148 -2.39 -15.85 -5.31
C THR A 148 -1.51 -15.41 -4.16
N TYR A 149 -1.88 -14.32 -3.53
CA TYR A 149 -1.24 -13.81 -2.32
C TYR A 149 -2.30 -13.34 -1.31
N LEU A 150 -1.90 -13.17 -0.07
CA LEU A 150 -2.76 -12.59 0.96
C LEU A 150 -2.68 -11.06 0.88
N GLU A 151 -3.82 -10.41 0.64
CA GLU A 151 -3.93 -8.96 0.69
C GLU A 151 -4.10 -8.50 2.13
N TYR A 152 -3.37 -7.44 2.52
CA TYR A 152 -3.61 -6.79 3.80
C TYR A 152 -5.01 -6.16 3.79
N PRO A 153 -5.83 -6.41 4.82
CA PRO A 153 -7.24 -6.00 4.80
C PRO A 153 -7.43 -4.52 4.48
N ILE A 154 -8.36 -4.24 3.56
CA ILE A 154 -8.61 -2.87 3.09
C ILE A 154 -9.08 -1.96 4.22
N GLU A 155 -9.88 -2.48 5.13
CA GLU A 155 -10.42 -1.74 6.26
C GLU A 155 -9.30 -1.32 7.24
N ASP A 156 -8.28 -2.18 7.41
CA ASP A 156 -7.10 -1.84 8.21
C ASP A 156 -6.24 -0.77 7.53
N LYS A 157 -6.01 -0.89 6.19
CA LYS A 157 -5.30 0.14 5.40
C LYS A 157 -5.98 1.50 5.52
N VAL A 158 -7.29 1.53 5.29
CA VAL A 158 -8.10 2.75 5.34
C VAL A 158 -8.07 3.35 6.74
N SER A 159 -8.23 2.51 7.78
CA SER A 159 -8.20 2.97 9.18
C SER A 159 -6.83 3.50 9.58
N GLU A 160 -5.75 2.91 9.09
CA GLU A 160 -4.38 3.35 9.38
C GLU A 160 -4.10 4.72 8.75
N LEU A 161 -4.42 4.87 7.46
CA LEU A 161 -4.28 6.15 6.77
C LEU A 161 -5.14 7.24 7.42
N ALA A 162 -6.40 6.91 7.70
CA ALA A 162 -7.33 7.83 8.38
C ALA A 162 -6.81 8.25 9.77
N PHE A 163 -6.31 7.27 10.54
CA PHE A 163 -5.73 7.54 11.87
C PHE A 163 -4.53 8.48 11.76
N HIS A 164 -3.57 8.23 10.87
CA HIS A 164 -2.40 9.10 10.70
C HIS A 164 -2.77 10.52 10.25
N ILE A 165 -3.75 10.65 9.35
CA ILE A 165 -4.27 11.95 8.93
C ILE A 165 -4.89 12.71 10.11
N LEU A 166 -5.71 12.03 10.90
CA LEU A 166 -6.36 12.61 12.09
C LEU A 166 -5.34 12.90 13.21
N ASP A 167 -4.36 12.02 13.43
CA ASP A 167 -3.38 12.18 14.51
C ASP A 167 -2.41 13.33 14.24
N LYS A 168 -1.94 13.48 13.02
CA LYS A 168 -0.91 14.47 12.66
C LYS A 168 -1.46 15.79 12.17
N LEU A 169 -2.66 15.83 11.59
CA LEU A 169 -3.26 17.02 11.02
C LEU A 169 -2.27 17.77 10.08
N GLU A 170 -2.04 19.08 10.31
CA GLU A 170 -1.08 19.86 9.52
C GLU A 170 0.39 19.43 9.71
N LEU A 171 0.69 18.69 10.76
CA LEU A 171 2.04 18.15 11.02
C LEU A 171 2.34 16.90 10.20
N LEU A 172 1.35 16.31 9.51
CA LEU A 172 1.55 15.16 8.65
C LEU A 172 2.66 15.44 7.61
N GLY A 173 3.79 14.71 7.71
CA GLY A 173 4.93 14.87 6.80
C GLY A 173 4.67 14.27 5.42
N GLU A 174 3.95 13.16 5.37
CA GLU A 174 3.72 12.31 4.20
C GLU A 174 2.32 12.58 3.62
N MET A 175 2.21 13.64 2.83
CA MET A 175 0.94 14.04 2.20
C MET A 175 0.48 13.04 1.13
N GLU A 176 1.31 12.11 0.74
CA GLU A 176 0.98 10.96 -0.12
C GLU A 176 -0.12 10.12 0.49
N MET A 177 -0.21 10.01 1.81
CA MET A 177 -1.28 9.29 2.51
C MET A 177 -2.70 9.76 2.13
N TYR A 178 -2.87 11.06 1.80
CA TYR A 178 -4.14 11.56 1.27
C TYR A 178 -4.44 11.02 -0.13
N ILE A 179 -3.41 10.86 -0.97
CA ILE A 179 -3.55 10.29 -2.32
C ILE A 179 -3.85 8.81 -2.21
N ASP A 180 -3.13 8.08 -1.35
CA ASP A 180 -3.32 6.66 -1.14
C ASP A 180 -4.71 6.34 -0.61
N LEU A 181 -5.18 7.12 0.39
CA LEU A 181 -6.55 6.98 0.90
C LEU A 181 -7.59 7.29 -0.18
N TYR A 182 -7.39 8.36 -0.94
CA TYR A 182 -8.27 8.70 -2.06
C TYR A 182 -8.35 7.54 -3.07
N ASP A 183 -7.20 7.00 -3.49
CA ASP A 183 -7.14 5.91 -4.47
C ASP A 183 -7.90 4.66 -3.97
N LEU A 184 -7.74 4.30 -2.69
CA LEU A 184 -8.51 3.19 -2.10
C LEU A 184 -10.01 3.48 -2.13
N LEU A 185 -10.44 4.68 -1.78
CA LEU A 185 -11.86 5.05 -1.72
C LEU A 185 -12.56 5.15 -3.09
N VAL A 186 -11.82 5.35 -4.18
CA VAL A 186 -12.38 5.36 -5.55
C VAL A 186 -12.30 4.02 -6.26
N THR A 187 -11.55 3.05 -5.71
CA THR A 187 -11.36 1.74 -6.36
C THR A 187 -12.00 0.58 -5.61
N GLU A 188 -12.07 0.65 -4.29
CA GLU A 188 -12.41 -0.51 -3.47
C GLU A 188 -13.67 -0.25 -2.62
N PRO A 189 -14.61 -1.20 -2.59
CA PRO A 189 -15.68 -1.18 -1.60
C PRO A 189 -15.10 -1.43 -0.20
N VAL A 190 -15.59 -0.70 0.81
CA VAL A 190 -15.06 -0.74 2.18
C VAL A 190 -16.18 -0.92 3.19
N GLU A 191 -16.06 -1.90 4.06
CA GLU A 191 -17.01 -2.17 5.13
C GLU A 191 -16.85 -1.17 6.28
N GLY A 192 -17.73 -0.16 6.31
CA GLY A 192 -17.59 0.99 7.23
C GLY A 192 -17.63 0.61 8.70
N ARG A 193 -18.37 -0.44 9.07
CA ARG A 193 -18.36 -0.98 10.43
C ARG A 193 -16.97 -1.41 10.87
N LYS A 194 -16.27 -2.16 10.02
CA LYS A 194 -14.90 -2.63 10.32
C LYS A 194 -13.91 -1.48 10.40
N VAL A 195 -14.04 -0.50 9.49
CA VAL A 195 -13.19 0.71 9.57
C VAL A 195 -13.40 1.43 10.91
N LYS A 196 -14.66 1.58 11.35
CA LYS A 196 -14.96 2.20 12.66
C LYS A 196 -14.32 1.42 13.80
N GLU A 197 -14.44 0.09 13.79
CA GLU A 197 -13.86 -0.78 14.81
C GLU A 197 -12.31 -0.66 14.84
N CYS A 198 -11.67 -0.74 13.67
CA CYS A 198 -10.21 -0.58 13.54
C CYS A 198 -9.74 0.82 13.97
N LEU A 199 -10.45 1.87 13.55
CA LEU A 199 -10.13 3.25 13.93
C LEU A 199 -10.28 3.45 15.44
N SER A 200 -11.35 2.91 16.05
CA SER A 200 -11.60 2.99 17.48
C SER A 200 -10.44 2.40 18.28
N LYS A 201 -9.95 1.21 17.89
CA LYS A 201 -8.80 0.57 18.56
C LYS A 201 -7.52 1.40 18.44
N LYS A 202 -7.28 2.01 17.25
CA LYS A 202 -6.10 2.88 17.05
C LYS A 202 -6.15 4.17 17.87
N CYS A 203 -7.34 4.67 18.16
CA CYS A 203 -7.57 5.85 19.00
C CYS A 203 -7.64 5.53 20.50
N GLU A 204 -7.77 4.26 20.87
CA GLU A 204 -7.86 3.83 22.28
C GLU A 204 -6.66 4.30 23.11
N GLY A 205 -6.93 4.85 24.27
CA GLY A 205 -5.90 5.39 25.16
C GLY A 205 -5.26 6.70 24.72
N LYS A 206 -5.68 7.27 23.57
CA LYS A 206 -5.17 8.56 23.07
C LYS A 206 -6.16 9.68 23.35
N SER A 207 -5.65 10.82 23.79
CA SER A 207 -6.45 12.02 24.04
C SER A 207 -6.63 12.86 22.77
N GLY A 208 -7.69 13.64 22.73
CA GLY A 208 -7.92 14.65 21.68
C GLY A 208 -8.46 14.09 20.36
N PHE A 209 -9.02 12.86 20.36
CA PHE A 209 -9.77 12.31 19.22
C PHE A 209 -11.27 12.57 19.42
N ASP A 210 -11.65 13.83 19.37
CA ASP A 210 -13.00 14.36 19.53
C ASP A 210 -13.49 15.05 18.24
N MET A 211 -14.69 15.60 18.26
CA MET A 211 -15.24 16.31 17.09
C MET A 211 -14.49 17.58 16.72
N GLU A 212 -13.83 18.25 17.66
CA GLU A 212 -13.03 19.46 17.37
C GLU A 212 -11.84 19.11 16.46
N ARG A 213 -11.20 17.97 16.68
CA ARG A 213 -10.15 17.45 15.81
C ARG A 213 -10.65 17.21 14.38
N PHE A 214 -11.83 16.64 14.25
CA PHE A 214 -12.43 16.42 12.93
C PHE A 214 -12.79 17.74 12.23
N GLU A 215 -13.35 18.70 12.94
CA GLU A 215 -13.64 20.03 12.38
C GLU A 215 -12.35 20.75 11.95
N THR A 216 -11.28 20.57 12.70
CA THR A 216 -9.94 21.06 12.29
C THR A 216 -9.53 20.46 10.96
N LEU A 217 -9.60 19.11 10.81
CA LEU A 217 -9.31 18.43 9.54
C LEU A 217 -10.22 18.97 8.42
N ARG A 218 -11.53 19.12 8.67
CA ARG A 218 -12.51 19.64 7.69
C ARG A 218 -12.14 21.05 7.21
N SER A 219 -11.60 21.91 8.09
CA SER A 219 -11.21 23.28 7.76
C SER A 219 -10.06 23.38 6.75
N TYR A 220 -9.29 22.30 6.55
CA TYR A 220 -8.11 22.32 5.68
C TYR A 220 -8.41 22.38 4.18
N ARG A 221 -9.67 22.26 3.78
CA ARG A 221 -10.08 22.36 2.37
C ARG A 221 -9.51 23.59 1.67
N ASP A 222 -9.62 24.75 2.32
CA ASP A 222 -9.20 26.02 1.75
C ASP A 222 -7.93 26.59 2.43
N TYR A 223 -7.23 25.77 3.23
CA TYR A 223 -6.02 26.16 3.94
C TYR A 223 -4.80 26.16 3.01
N PRO A 224 -4.19 27.33 2.69
CA PRO A 224 -3.16 27.46 1.69
C PRO A 224 -1.89 26.63 2.00
N TYR A 225 -1.57 26.45 3.28
CA TYR A 225 -0.43 25.66 3.71
C TYR A 225 -0.60 24.18 3.29
N MET A 226 -1.76 23.57 3.52
CA MET A 226 -2.05 22.19 3.14
C MET A 226 -2.06 22.01 1.62
N GLN A 227 -2.65 22.96 0.90
CA GLN A 227 -2.62 22.96 -0.58
C GLN A 227 -1.18 22.98 -1.12
N LYS A 228 -0.29 23.79 -0.50
CA LYS A 228 1.13 23.84 -0.90
C LYS A 228 1.87 22.55 -0.59
N LYS A 229 1.62 21.93 0.56
CA LYS A 229 2.18 20.61 0.92
C LYS A 229 1.71 19.54 -0.06
N TYR A 230 0.41 19.50 -0.34
CA TYR A 230 -0.20 18.55 -1.26
C TYR A 230 0.40 18.64 -2.68
N LYS A 231 0.58 19.85 -3.22
CA LYS A 231 1.23 20.04 -4.53
C LYS A 231 2.61 19.40 -4.64
N ARG A 232 3.36 19.32 -3.55
CA ARG A 232 4.66 18.64 -3.53
C ARG A 232 4.51 17.12 -3.61
N ALA A 233 3.57 16.54 -2.86
CA ALA A 233 3.24 15.12 -2.91
C ALA A 233 2.71 14.74 -4.30
N GLN A 234 1.78 15.53 -4.85
CA GLN A 234 1.23 15.35 -6.19
C GLN A 234 2.32 15.25 -7.27
N LYS A 235 3.35 16.10 -7.20
CA LYS A 235 4.50 16.03 -8.12
C LYS A 235 5.33 14.76 -7.94
N ARG A 236 5.54 14.31 -6.69
CA ARG A 236 6.31 13.10 -6.39
C ARG A 236 5.58 11.85 -6.89
N THR A 237 4.29 11.77 -6.66
CA THR A 237 3.43 10.65 -7.09
C THR A 237 3.01 10.72 -8.56
N LYS A 238 3.33 11.82 -9.26
CA LYS A 238 2.93 12.07 -10.66
C LYS A 238 1.41 12.01 -10.89
N ARG A 239 0.63 12.37 -9.85
CA ARG A 239 -0.85 12.42 -9.89
C ARG A 239 -1.35 13.85 -10.13
N ASN A 240 -0.88 14.47 -11.23
CA ASN A 240 -1.16 15.87 -11.55
C ASN A 240 -2.63 16.15 -11.83
N GLU A 241 -3.44 15.14 -12.11
CA GLU A 241 -4.87 15.21 -12.36
C GLU A 241 -5.70 15.40 -11.08
N LEU A 242 -5.18 15.02 -9.90
CA LEU A 242 -5.90 15.09 -8.64
C LEU A 242 -5.74 16.46 -7.97
N THR A 243 -6.83 17.19 -7.76
CA THR A 243 -6.75 18.42 -6.99
C THR A 243 -6.87 18.18 -5.49
N TRP A 244 -6.24 19.05 -4.68
CA TRP A 244 -6.39 18.96 -3.22
C TRP A 244 -7.85 18.97 -2.79
N LYS A 245 -8.67 19.82 -3.44
CA LYS A 245 -10.08 19.95 -3.12
C LYS A 245 -10.86 18.67 -3.32
N ASP A 246 -10.61 17.97 -4.43
CA ASP A 246 -11.31 16.72 -4.75
C ASP A 246 -10.93 15.62 -3.77
N VAL A 247 -9.63 15.47 -3.51
CA VAL A 247 -9.11 14.50 -2.55
C VAL A 247 -9.65 14.75 -1.15
N HIS A 248 -9.55 15.99 -0.67
CA HIS A 248 -10.01 16.37 0.67
C HIS A 248 -11.53 16.18 0.84
N VAL A 249 -12.34 16.63 -0.15
CA VAL A 249 -13.79 16.48 -0.08
C VAL A 249 -14.22 15.02 -0.01
N LEU A 250 -13.59 14.14 -0.80
CA LEU A 250 -13.91 12.71 -0.76
C LEU A 250 -13.57 12.10 0.60
N ILE A 251 -12.37 12.40 1.11
CA ILE A 251 -11.90 11.88 2.41
C ILE A 251 -12.80 12.36 3.55
N ILE A 252 -13.18 13.63 3.57
CA ILE A 252 -14.11 14.16 4.59
C ILE A 252 -15.47 13.47 4.49
N ARG A 253 -16.01 13.30 3.27
CA ARG A 253 -17.29 12.62 3.05
C ARG A 253 -17.27 11.17 3.58
N PHE A 254 -16.15 10.47 3.39
CA PHE A 254 -15.97 9.13 3.90
C PHE A 254 -15.82 9.09 5.42
N LEU A 255 -14.93 9.92 5.97
CA LEU A 255 -14.59 9.86 7.40
C LEU A 255 -15.68 10.42 8.32
N GLU A 256 -16.45 11.41 7.88
CA GLU A 256 -17.40 12.12 8.75
C GLU A 256 -18.38 11.18 9.46
N PRO A 257 -19.15 10.32 8.77
CA PRO A 257 -20.12 9.46 9.44
C PRO A 257 -19.46 8.42 10.34
N ILE A 258 -18.33 7.85 9.92
CA ILE A 258 -17.57 6.88 10.71
C ILE A 258 -17.02 7.54 12.00
N TYR A 259 -16.44 8.75 11.86
CA TYR A 259 -15.85 9.45 12.98
C TYR A 259 -16.89 9.95 13.98
N LYS A 260 -18.06 10.42 13.50
CA LYS A 260 -19.21 10.76 14.34
C LYS A 260 -19.68 9.55 15.16
N ALA A 261 -19.81 8.38 14.50
CA ALA A 261 -20.19 7.16 15.17
C ALA A 261 -19.12 6.73 16.21
N TYR A 262 -17.83 6.95 15.92
CA TYR A 262 -16.75 6.71 16.87
C TYR A 262 -16.88 7.61 18.10
N VAL A 263 -16.99 8.93 17.93
CA VAL A 263 -17.04 9.90 19.02
C VAL A 263 -18.28 9.70 19.89
N ASN A 264 -19.42 9.40 19.28
CA ASN A 264 -20.69 9.14 19.98
C ASN A 264 -20.79 7.74 20.57
N ASN A 265 -19.78 6.87 20.33
CA ASN A 265 -19.81 5.45 20.69
C ASN A 265 -21.03 4.69 20.09
N GLU A 266 -21.41 5.04 18.88
CA GLU A 266 -22.52 4.44 18.13
C GLU A 266 -22.00 3.32 17.22
N VAL A 267 -22.89 2.40 16.83
CA VAL A 267 -22.58 1.40 15.79
C VAL A 267 -22.76 2.06 14.42
N PHE A 268 -21.84 1.75 13.51
CA PHE A 268 -21.91 2.19 12.12
C PHE A 268 -22.14 0.97 11.19
N PHE A 269 -23.09 1.02 10.30
CA PHE A 269 -23.48 -0.10 9.44
C PHE A 269 -23.29 0.12 7.95
N GLY A 270 -23.01 1.34 7.51
CA GLY A 270 -22.91 1.65 6.09
C GLY A 270 -21.66 1.06 5.42
N ASP A 271 -21.84 0.53 4.20
CA ASP A 271 -20.74 0.09 3.34
C ASP A 271 -20.43 1.16 2.29
N TRP A 272 -19.16 1.49 2.16
CA TRP A 272 -18.72 2.47 1.16
C TRP A 272 -18.71 1.89 -0.24
N MET A 273 -19.38 2.59 -1.16
CA MET A 273 -19.46 2.23 -2.56
C MET A 273 -18.65 3.22 -3.42
N PRO A 274 -17.51 2.80 -3.99
CA PRO A 274 -16.62 3.69 -4.75
C PRO A 274 -17.32 4.34 -5.96
N ASP A 275 -18.13 3.60 -6.71
CA ASP A 275 -18.80 4.08 -7.93
C ASP A 275 -19.71 5.29 -7.72
N ILE A 276 -20.26 5.43 -6.54
CA ILE A 276 -21.19 6.52 -6.18
C ILE A 276 -20.64 7.42 -5.07
N ALA A 277 -19.45 7.11 -4.57
CA ALA A 277 -18.73 7.82 -3.53
C ALA A 277 -19.61 8.17 -2.29
N ARG A 278 -20.33 7.15 -1.78
CA ARG A 278 -21.19 7.26 -0.59
C ARG A 278 -21.36 5.91 0.11
N PHE A 279 -21.79 5.96 1.37
CA PHE A 279 -22.23 4.79 2.10
C PHE A 279 -23.64 4.36 1.64
N LEU A 280 -23.84 3.06 1.62
CA LEU A 280 -25.15 2.41 1.54
C LEU A 280 -25.40 1.69 2.86
N ASP A 281 -26.62 1.82 3.37
CA ASP A 281 -27.11 1.13 4.58
C ASP A 281 -27.56 -0.28 4.22
#